data_db753f0dcfd5eaf7a0ea514bfca7d5fe
#
_entry.id   db753f0dcfd5eaf7a0ea514bfca7d5fe
#
_cell.length_a   1.000
_cell.length_b   1.000
_cell.length_c   1.000
_cell.angle_alpha   90.00
_cell.angle_beta   90.00
_cell.angle_gamma   90.00
#
_symmetry.space_group_name_H-M   'P 1'
#
loop_
_entity.id
_entity.type
_entity.pdbx_description
1 polymer ?
#
loop_
_entity_poly.entity_id
_entity_poly.type
_entity_poly.pdbx_seq_one_letter_code
_entity_poly.pdbx_strand_id
1 'polypeptide(L)'
;IDPIVEPIGHGFMASLERYAAVRRRYPEAEMLMGIGNITELTAADSTGVNAILIAICQELGIRTVLTTEVIPWARGAVREVGAARELMHYAVTERTVPKHVDDRLVTVKDADILEYSEDELRDLQRRITDPNFRIFTDRVGITVLNRDRFVRGTDIQEIFSQLGVTEATHAFYLGKELAKAKLAITLGKTYRQEGSLNWGYLTPPDDVKSDHVRLTQRSERAERRSG
;
A
#
# COMPACT_ATOMS: atom_id res chain seq x y z
N ILE A 1 -12.40 15.79 28.59
CA ILE A 1 -11.66 17.05 28.34
C ILE A 1 -11.14 17.04 26.91
N ASP A 2 -11.38 18.13 26.18
CA ASP A 2 -10.74 18.37 24.89
C ASP A 2 -9.82 19.60 25.03
N PRO A 3 -8.49 19.41 25.06
CA PRO A 3 -7.54 20.53 25.08
C PRO A 3 -7.46 21.30 23.75
N ILE A 4 -8.15 20.83 22.71
CA ILE A 4 -8.22 21.35 21.34
C ILE A 4 -6.85 21.28 20.64
N VAL A 5 -6.73 20.45 19.60
CA VAL A 5 -5.57 20.45 18.73
C VAL A 5 -5.67 21.58 17.70
N GLU A 6 -4.64 22.44 17.64
CA GLU A 6 -4.60 23.58 16.75
C GLU A 6 -4.02 23.17 15.37
N PRO A 7 -4.45 23.82 14.29
CA PRO A 7 -3.88 23.57 12.96
C PRO A 7 -2.37 23.90 12.89
N ILE A 8 -1.68 23.28 11.94
CA ILE A 8 -0.30 23.60 11.61
C ILE A 8 -0.20 25.10 11.22
N GLY A 9 0.79 25.80 11.75
CA GLY A 9 0.95 27.26 11.60
C GLY A 9 0.17 28.09 12.62
N HIS A 10 -0.73 27.48 13.38
CA HIS A 10 -1.54 28.16 14.39
C HIS A 10 -1.34 27.59 15.82
N GLY A 11 -0.20 26.96 16.08
CA GLY A 11 0.14 26.46 17.40
C GLY A 11 -0.03 24.95 17.58
N PHE A 12 0.06 24.16 16.51
CA PHE A 12 -0.07 22.71 16.57
C PHE A 12 0.83 22.09 17.67
N MET A 13 2.12 22.41 17.68
CA MET A 13 3.04 21.85 18.68
C MET A 13 2.67 22.25 20.11
N ALA A 14 2.35 23.52 20.34
CA ALA A 14 1.89 23.98 21.65
C ALA A 14 0.60 23.30 22.11
N SER A 15 -0.28 22.92 21.18
CA SER A 15 -1.48 22.15 21.50
C SER A 15 -1.14 20.72 21.94
N LEU A 16 -0.17 20.06 21.33
CA LEU A 16 0.29 18.73 21.77
C LEU A 16 0.91 18.78 23.18
N GLU A 17 1.71 19.81 23.48
CA GLU A 17 2.23 20.05 24.83
C GLU A 17 1.09 20.24 25.83
N ARG A 18 0.05 20.96 25.45
CA ARG A 18 -1.18 21.16 26.25
C ARG A 18 -1.90 19.83 26.51
N TYR A 19 -2.04 18.95 25.52
CA TYR A 19 -2.58 17.61 25.71
C TYR A 19 -1.77 16.80 26.74
N ALA A 20 -0.46 16.79 26.63
CA ALA A 20 0.44 16.12 27.54
C ALA A 20 0.37 16.73 28.96
N ALA A 21 0.28 18.06 29.09
CA ALA A 21 0.12 18.75 30.38
C ALA A 21 -1.21 18.41 31.03
N VAL A 22 -2.32 18.38 30.28
CA VAL A 22 -3.65 18.01 30.79
C VAL A 22 -3.63 16.56 31.28
N ARG A 23 -3.03 15.62 30.54
CA ARG A 23 -2.93 14.22 30.98
C ARG A 23 -2.11 14.08 32.26
N ARG A 24 -0.98 14.79 32.39
CA ARG A 24 -0.20 14.78 33.65
C ARG A 24 -0.99 15.36 34.83
N ARG A 25 -1.75 16.43 34.59
CA ARG A 25 -2.52 17.10 35.64
C ARG A 25 -3.75 16.32 36.06
N TYR A 26 -4.38 15.61 35.12
CA TYR A 26 -5.63 14.87 35.31
C TYR A 26 -5.50 13.44 34.75
N PRO A 27 -4.75 12.55 35.44
CA PRO A 27 -4.40 11.23 34.90
C PRO A 27 -5.61 10.36 34.54
N GLU A 28 -6.70 10.49 35.31
CA GLU A 28 -7.91 9.66 35.14
C GLU A 28 -8.99 10.32 34.28
N ALA A 29 -8.75 11.53 33.78
CA ALA A 29 -9.76 12.22 32.99
C ALA A 29 -9.96 11.59 31.63
N GLU A 30 -11.20 11.40 31.23
CA GLU A 30 -11.52 11.08 29.83
C GLU A 30 -11.18 12.26 28.93
N MET A 31 -10.40 12.00 27.90
CA MET A 31 -9.93 13.01 26.95
C MET A 31 -10.39 12.67 25.53
N LEU A 32 -10.63 13.72 24.75
CA LEU A 32 -10.95 13.68 23.33
C LEU A 32 -9.89 14.45 22.54
N MET A 33 -9.59 14.00 21.32
CA MET A 33 -8.79 14.75 20.34
C MET A 33 -9.55 14.86 19.02
N GLY A 34 -9.81 16.10 18.57
CA GLY A 34 -10.40 16.40 17.27
C GLY A 34 -9.33 16.46 16.17
N ILE A 35 -8.96 15.33 15.60
CA ILE A 35 -7.86 15.24 14.63
C ILE A 35 -8.17 15.87 13.25
N GLY A 36 -9.46 16.10 12.95
CA GLY A 36 -9.90 16.77 11.73
C GLY A 36 -9.26 18.14 11.52
N ASN A 37 -8.93 18.89 12.58
CA ASN A 37 -8.22 20.16 12.49
C ASN A 37 -6.84 20.04 11.83
N ILE A 38 -6.25 18.86 11.80
CA ILE A 38 -4.97 18.61 11.13
C ILE A 38 -5.20 18.01 9.74
N THR A 39 -6.01 16.97 9.62
CA THR A 39 -6.22 16.26 8.36
C THR A 39 -6.96 17.10 7.32
N GLU A 40 -8.00 17.84 7.74
CA GLU A 40 -8.78 18.69 6.82
C GLU A 40 -8.04 19.98 6.41
N LEU A 41 -7.17 20.49 7.28
CA LEU A 41 -6.47 21.76 7.06
C LEU A 41 -5.02 21.61 6.60
N THR A 42 -4.60 20.39 6.25
CA THR A 42 -3.28 20.10 5.71
C THR A 42 -3.43 19.44 4.34
N ALA A 43 -2.95 20.08 3.28
CA ALA A 43 -3.01 19.53 1.92
C ALA A 43 -1.99 18.37 1.75
N ALA A 44 -2.32 17.21 2.33
CA ALA A 44 -1.55 15.98 2.28
C ALA A 44 -2.50 14.78 2.44
N ASP A 45 -2.11 13.62 1.89
CA ASP A 45 -2.87 12.38 2.13
C ASP A 45 -2.98 12.09 3.63
N SER A 46 -4.19 11.85 4.11
CA SER A 46 -4.51 11.77 5.53
C SER A 46 -3.93 10.55 6.25
N THR A 47 -3.59 9.48 5.54
CA THR A 47 -3.21 8.19 6.12
C THR A 47 -2.03 8.30 7.10
N GLY A 48 -0.93 8.92 6.70
CA GLY A 48 0.25 9.10 7.58
C GLY A 48 -0.02 10.09 8.71
N VAL A 49 -0.81 11.13 8.45
CA VAL A 49 -1.22 12.13 9.44
C VAL A 49 -2.06 11.47 10.53
N ASN A 50 -3.08 10.70 10.14
CA ASN A 50 -3.92 9.95 11.06
C ASN A 50 -3.12 8.92 11.88
N ALA A 51 -2.17 8.21 11.25
CA ALA A 51 -1.32 7.26 11.95
C ALA A 51 -0.55 7.90 13.11
N ILE A 52 0.08 9.05 12.87
CA ILE A 52 0.84 9.78 13.91
C ILE A 52 -0.07 10.36 14.99
N LEU A 53 -1.21 10.95 14.62
CA LEU A 53 -2.13 11.50 15.60
C LEU A 53 -2.74 10.40 16.50
N ILE A 54 -3.04 9.24 15.93
CA ILE A 54 -3.51 8.08 16.72
C ILE A 54 -2.40 7.51 17.61
N ALA A 55 -1.12 7.51 17.16
CA ALA A 55 -0.01 7.14 18.03
C ALA A 55 0.07 8.06 19.25
N ILE A 56 -0.03 9.38 19.05
CA ILE A 56 -0.08 10.36 20.16
C ILE A 56 -1.26 10.08 21.09
N CYS A 57 -2.45 9.78 20.54
CA CYS A 57 -3.61 9.41 21.34
C CYS A 57 -3.35 8.15 22.17
N GLN A 58 -2.75 7.11 21.59
CA GLN A 58 -2.45 5.88 22.33
C GLN A 58 -1.43 6.11 23.46
N GLU A 59 -0.36 6.85 23.20
CA GLU A 59 0.65 7.17 24.23
C GLU A 59 0.10 8.02 25.36
N LEU A 60 -0.83 8.92 25.06
CA LEU A 60 -1.50 9.75 26.07
C LEU A 60 -2.74 9.09 26.69
N GLY A 61 -3.10 7.86 26.30
CA GLY A 61 -4.30 7.17 26.79
C GLY A 61 -5.60 7.89 26.42
N ILE A 62 -5.63 8.59 25.27
CA ILE A 62 -6.85 9.24 24.74
C ILE A 62 -7.65 8.19 23.97
N ARG A 63 -8.89 7.95 24.41
CA ARG A 63 -9.75 6.89 23.87
C ARG A 63 -10.81 7.39 22.91
N THR A 64 -11.06 8.69 22.88
CA THR A 64 -12.07 9.32 22.03
C THR A 64 -11.39 10.22 21.01
N VAL A 65 -11.71 10.00 19.74
CA VAL A 65 -11.17 10.77 18.62
C VAL A 65 -12.33 11.23 17.73
N LEU A 66 -12.29 12.49 17.33
CA LEU A 66 -13.19 13.05 16.32
C LEU A 66 -12.41 13.22 15.01
N THR A 67 -12.88 12.58 13.95
CA THR A 67 -12.38 12.72 12.57
C THR A 67 -13.51 13.00 11.61
N THR A 68 -13.18 13.54 10.44
CA THR A 68 -14.13 13.89 9.37
C THR A 68 -13.56 13.45 8.02
N GLU A 69 -14.42 13.36 6.99
CA GLU A 69 -14.07 13.01 5.61
C GLU A 69 -14.64 14.03 4.63
N VAL A 70 -14.55 15.33 4.96
CA VAL A 70 -15.16 16.39 4.15
C VAL A 70 -14.30 16.75 2.95
N ILE A 71 -12.99 16.94 3.16
CA ILE A 71 -12.06 17.30 2.09
C ILE A 71 -11.61 16.06 1.30
N PRO A 72 -11.36 16.16 -0.03
CA PRO A 72 -11.03 14.99 -0.85
C PRO A 72 -9.84 14.15 -0.36
N TRP A 73 -8.78 14.76 0.15
CA TRP A 73 -7.60 14.05 0.65
C TRP A 73 -7.78 13.40 2.05
N ALA A 74 -8.87 13.71 2.76
CA ALA A 74 -9.26 13.05 4.00
C ALA A 74 -10.27 11.91 3.77
N ARG A 75 -10.60 11.60 2.51
CA ARG A 75 -11.52 10.50 2.18
C ARG A 75 -10.95 9.16 2.66
N GLY A 76 -11.69 8.47 3.51
CA GLY A 76 -11.28 7.22 4.14
C GLY A 76 -10.67 7.39 5.53
N ALA A 77 -10.58 8.62 6.07
CA ALA A 77 -9.99 8.93 7.36
C ALA A 77 -10.57 8.07 8.52
N VAL A 78 -11.85 7.75 8.49
CA VAL A 78 -12.48 6.87 9.52
C VAL A 78 -11.86 5.46 9.48
N ARG A 79 -11.64 4.89 8.29
CA ARG A 79 -11.02 3.56 8.15
C ARG A 79 -9.52 3.60 8.49
N GLU A 80 -8.84 4.68 8.13
CA GLU A 80 -7.44 4.92 8.49
C GLU A 80 -7.26 4.97 10.01
N VAL A 81 -8.11 5.74 10.69
CA VAL A 81 -8.12 5.82 12.16
C VAL A 81 -8.37 4.46 12.79
N GLY A 82 -9.29 3.66 12.21
CA GLY A 82 -9.54 2.29 12.67
C GLY A 82 -8.30 1.39 12.57
N ALA A 83 -7.64 1.38 11.43
CA ALA A 83 -6.40 0.61 11.22
C ALA A 83 -5.24 1.16 12.08
N ALA A 84 -5.09 2.48 12.15
CA ALA A 84 -4.07 3.12 12.98
C ALA A 84 -4.25 2.79 14.46
N ARG A 85 -5.49 2.77 14.96
CA ARG A 85 -5.78 2.40 16.32
C ARG A 85 -5.26 1.01 16.69
N GLU A 86 -5.52 0.03 15.83
CA GLU A 86 -5.07 -1.35 16.06
C GLU A 86 -3.54 -1.45 16.04
N LEU A 87 -2.89 -0.87 15.03
CA LEU A 87 -1.44 -0.87 14.89
C LEU A 87 -0.75 -0.16 16.05
N MET A 88 -1.20 1.05 16.43
CA MET A 88 -0.56 1.85 17.47
C MET A 88 -0.87 1.31 18.86
N HIS A 89 -2.07 0.74 19.07
CA HIS A 89 -2.37 0.05 20.32
C HIS A 89 -1.42 -1.13 20.55
N TYR A 90 -1.21 -1.95 19.54
CA TYR A 90 -0.22 -3.04 19.61
C TYR A 90 1.18 -2.51 19.94
N ALA A 91 1.65 -1.50 19.20
CA ALA A 91 2.98 -0.94 19.40
C ALA A 91 3.20 -0.40 20.82
N VAL A 92 2.23 0.34 21.37
CA VAL A 92 2.31 0.90 22.73
C VAL A 92 2.22 -0.19 23.79
N THR A 93 1.33 -1.17 23.63
CA THR A 93 1.13 -2.26 24.61
C THR A 93 2.35 -3.18 24.65
N GLU A 94 2.86 -3.58 23.50
CA GLU A 94 4.02 -4.48 23.39
C GLU A 94 5.38 -3.76 23.47
N ARG A 95 5.37 -2.42 23.59
CA ARG A 95 6.57 -1.57 23.63
C ARG A 95 7.51 -1.83 22.44
N THR A 96 6.94 -1.96 21.26
CA THR A 96 7.67 -2.23 20.02
C THR A 96 7.37 -1.17 18.96
N VAL A 97 8.24 -1.07 17.94
CA VAL A 97 7.99 -0.18 16.81
C VAL A 97 6.90 -0.77 15.90
N PRO A 98 5.98 0.06 15.35
CA PRO A 98 4.88 -0.43 14.50
C PRO A 98 5.34 -0.76 13.07
N LYS A 99 6.44 -1.50 12.93
CA LYS A 99 7.02 -1.89 11.65
C LYS A 99 6.84 -3.39 11.41
N HIS A 100 6.40 -3.77 10.21
CA HIS A 100 6.14 -5.17 9.84
C HIS A 100 5.08 -5.89 10.69
N VAL A 101 4.15 -5.13 11.27
CA VAL A 101 3.03 -5.65 12.06
C VAL A 101 1.76 -5.68 11.22
N ASP A 102 1.46 -4.55 10.56
CA ASP A 102 0.26 -4.35 9.75
C ASP A 102 0.57 -3.33 8.65
N ASP A 103 0.32 -3.68 7.41
CA ASP A 103 0.61 -2.86 6.24
C ASP A 103 -0.63 -2.17 5.65
N ARG A 104 -1.80 -2.30 6.28
CA ARG A 104 -3.07 -1.70 5.80
C ARG A 104 -2.99 -0.18 5.61
N LEU A 105 -2.11 0.51 6.33
CA LEU A 105 -1.86 1.95 6.16
C LEU A 105 -0.81 2.28 5.09
N VAL A 106 -0.19 1.28 4.47
CA VAL A 106 0.71 1.46 3.34
C VAL A 106 -0.12 1.35 2.05
N THR A 107 -0.60 2.48 1.54
CA THR A 107 -1.60 2.50 0.47
C THR A 107 -1.00 2.83 -0.91
N VAL A 108 -0.19 3.87 -1.01
CA VAL A 108 0.40 4.31 -2.28
C VAL A 108 1.60 3.46 -2.66
N LYS A 109 2.50 3.17 -1.72
CA LYS A 109 3.67 2.29 -1.90
C LYS A 109 3.36 0.90 -1.37
N ASP A 110 4.21 -0.07 -1.64
CA ASP A 110 4.20 -1.34 -0.92
C ASP A 110 5.25 -1.35 0.19
N ALA A 111 5.00 -2.14 1.23
CA ALA A 111 5.94 -2.31 2.33
C ALA A 111 7.23 -3.02 1.87
N ASP A 112 7.08 -3.98 0.96
CA ASP A 112 8.16 -4.73 0.33
C ASP A 112 7.91 -4.78 -1.19
N ILE A 113 8.98 -4.70 -1.99
CA ILE A 113 8.91 -4.78 -3.45
C ILE A 113 9.58 -6.06 -3.90
N LEU A 114 8.83 -6.89 -4.63
CA LEU A 114 9.38 -8.09 -5.26
C LEU A 114 10.08 -7.69 -6.56
N GLU A 115 11.37 -7.95 -6.63
CA GLU A 115 12.21 -7.68 -7.80
C GLU A 115 12.95 -8.96 -8.22
N TYR A 116 13.27 -9.04 -9.51
CA TYR A 116 14.08 -10.12 -10.08
C TYR A 116 15.27 -9.49 -10.83
N SER A 117 16.43 -10.05 -10.65
CA SER A 117 17.61 -9.69 -11.45
C SER A 117 17.45 -10.12 -12.91
N GLU A 118 18.18 -9.48 -13.81
CA GLU A 118 18.16 -9.87 -15.23
C GLU A 118 18.61 -11.32 -15.42
N ASP A 119 19.58 -11.78 -14.65
CA ASP A 119 20.08 -13.16 -14.73
C ASP A 119 19.01 -14.18 -14.35
N GLU A 120 18.26 -13.92 -13.27
CA GLU A 120 17.12 -14.76 -12.86
C GLU A 120 16.04 -14.81 -13.95
N LEU A 121 15.74 -13.68 -14.58
CA LEU A 121 14.75 -13.62 -15.66
C LEU A 121 15.23 -14.31 -16.94
N ARG A 122 16.52 -14.24 -17.27
CA ARG A 122 17.10 -14.98 -18.37
C ARG A 122 17.16 -16.48 -18.11
N ASP A 123 17.43 -16.89 -16.87
CA ASP A 123 17.35 -18.28 -16.46
C ASP A 123 15.92 -18.82 -16.52
N LEU A 124 14.94 -17.98 -16.13
CA LEU A 124 13.53 -18.29 -16.29
C LEU A 124 13.18 -18.48 -17.77
N GLN A 125 13.61 -17.54 -18.65
CA GLN A 125 13.35 -17.61 -20.08
C GLN A 125 13.81 -18.94 -20.68
N ARG A 126 15.02 -19.41 -20.35
CA ARG A 126 15.57 -20.68 -20.86
C ARG A 126 14.70 -21.91 -20.52
N ARG A 127 13.87 -21.81 -19.48
CA ARG A 127 12.98 -22.88 -19.04
C ARG A 127 11.56 -22.77 -19.61
N ILE A 128 11.22 -21.65 -20.26
CA ILE A 128 9.90 -21.43 -20.84
C ILE A 128 9.81 -22.15 -22.19
N THR A 129 8.77 -22.95 -22.34
CA THR A 129 8.51 -23.72 -23.58
C THR A 129 7.33 -23.19 -24.38
N ASP A 130 6.50 -22.35 -23.78
CA ASP A 130 5.30 -21.79 -24.40
C ASP A 130 5.51 -20.35 -24.91
N PRO A 131 4.65 -19.86 -25.82
CA PRO A 131 4.76 -18.52 -26.39
C PRO A 131 4.14 -17.40 -25.53
N ASN A 132 3.55 -17.72 -24.37
CA ASN A 132 2.82 -16.75 -23.57
C ASN A 132 3.79 -15.75 -22.93
N PHE A 133 3.44 -14.47 -22.99
CA PHE A 133 4.24 -13.43 -22.39
C PHE A 133 4.11 -13.39 -20.88
N ARG A 134 5.24 -13.21 -20.22
CA ARG A 134 5.37 -12.96 -18.79
C ARG A 134 5.98 -11.58 -18.59
N ILE A 135 5.38 -10.82 -17.68
CA ILE A 135 5.74 -9.43 -17.42
C ILE A 135 6.27 -9.33 -16.00
N PHE A 136 7.42 -8.72 -15.86
CA PHE A 136 8.10 -8.44 -14.59
C PHE A 136 8.47 -6.98 -14.50
N THR A 137 8.62 -6.48 -13.29
CA THR A 137 9.11 -5.12 -13.03
C THR A 137 10.26 -5.15 -12.04
N ASP A 138 11.13 -4.18 -12.15
CA ASP A 138 12.04 -3.75 -11.11
C ASP A 138 11.87 -2.23 -10.88
N ARG A 139 12.78 -1.60 -10.12
CA ARG A 139 12.68 -0.18 -9.74
C ARG A 139 12.70 0.78 -10.93
N VAL A 140 13.21 0.37 -12.06
CA VAL A 140 13.48 1.26 -13.19
C VAL A 140 12.82 0.85 -14.49
N GLY A 141 12.36 -0.41 -14.64
CA GLY A 141 11.87 -0.87 -15.92
C GLY A 141 10.93 -2.06 -15.86
N ILE A 142 10.39 -2.36 -17.03
CA ILE A 142 9.52 -3.50 -17.31
C ILE A 142 10.30 -4.48 -18.16
N THR A 143 10.27 -5.75 -17.80
CA THR A 143 10.79 -6.85 -18.61
C THR A 143 9.63 -7.73 -19.05
N VAL A 144 9.52 -7.94 -20.37
CA VAL A 144 8.54 -8.84 -20.97
C VAL A 144 9.28 -9.97 -21.67
N LEU A 145 8.96 -11.20 -21.32
CA LEU A 145 9.66 -12.34 -21.88
C LEU A 145 8.69 -13.49 -22.17
N ASN A 146 9.06 -14.28 -23.15
CA ASN A 146 8.53 -15.60 -23.45
C ASN A 146 9.65 -16.49 -23.97
N ARG A 147 9.34 -17.68 -24.51
CA ARG A 147 10.33 -18.57 -25.11
C ARG A 147 11.25 -17.89 -26.14
N ASP A 148 10.69 -17.00 -26.96
CA ASP A 148 11.34 -16.48 -28.15
C ASP A 148 11.83 -15.02 -28.00
N ARG A 149 11.32 -14.30 -27.00
CA ARG A 149 11.57 -12.85 -26.83
C ARG A 149 11.93 -12.50 -25.40
N PHE A 150 12.84 -11.54 -25.26
CA PHE A 150 13.20 -10.88 -24.02
C PHE A 150 13.32 -9.39 -24.30
N VAL A 151 12.33 -8.61 -23.90
CA VAL A 151 12.24 -7.17 -24.13
C VAL A 151 12.26 -6.45 -22.81
N ARG A 152 13.15 -5.48 -22.66
CA ARG A 152 13.26 -4.63 -21.47
C ARG A 152 13.21 -3.16 -21.85
N GLY A 153 12.49 -2.35 -21.10
CA GLY A 153 12.37 -0.93 -21.35
C GLY A 153 11.57 -0.19 -20.27
N THR A 154 11.38 1.09 -20.48
CA THR A 154 10.61 1.99 -19.61
C THR A 154 9.38 2.55 -20.31
N ASP A 155 9.37 2.57 -21.64
CA ASP A 155 8.24 3.00 -22.45
C ASP A 155 7.41 1.82 -22.90
N ILE A 156 6.12 1.84 -22.56
CA ILE A 156 5.21 0.71 -22.84
C ILE A 156 4.87 0.56 -24.32
N GLN A 157 4.91 1.64 -25.11
CA GLN A 157 4.65 1.58 -26.54
C GLN A 157 5.85 0.97 -27.28
N GLU A 158 7.07 1.38 -26.90
CA GLU A 158 8.30 0.80 -27.44
C GLU A 158 8.40 -0.69 -27.10
N ILE A 159 8.11 -1.07 -25.84
CA ILE A 159 8.07 -2.47 -25.43
C ILE A 159 7.06 -3.23 -26.29
N PHE A 160 5.81 -2.74 -26.37
CA PHE A 160 4.74 -3.42 -27.09
C PHE A 160 5.06 -3.61 -28.57
N SER A 161 5.65 -2.61 -29.23
CA SER A 161 6.04 -2.68 -30.65
C SER A 161 7.02 -3.83 -30.94
N GLN A 162 7.89 -4.16 -29.98
CA GLN A 162 8.88 -5.24 -30.10
C GLN A 162 8.29 -6.63 -29.84
N LEU A 163 7.08 -6.72 -29.24
CA LEU A 163 6.45 -8.01 -28.97
C LEU A 163 5.84 -8.67 -30.20
N GLY A 164 5.57 -7.89 -31.26
CA GLY A 164 5.03 -8.39 -32.53
C GLY A 164 3.63 -9.02 -32.41
N VAL A 165 2.81 -8.52 -31.51
CA VAL A 165 1.44 -8.99 -31.28
C VAL A 165 0.49 -8.26 -32.20
N THR A 166 -0.29 -9.01 -32.99
CA THR A 166 -1.26 -8.48 -33.97
C THR A 166 -2.70 -8.83 -33.63
N GLU A 167 -2.93 -9.82 -32.76
CA GLU A 167 -4.25 -10.24 -32.36
C GLU A 167 -4.82 -9.24 -31.32
N ALA A 168 -6.02 -8.71 -31.59
CA ALA A 168 -6.60 -7.59 -30.85
C ALA A 168 -6.86 -7.89 -29.36
N THR A 169 -7.35 -9.07 -29.04
CA THR A 169 -7.64 -9.49 -27.65
C THR A 169 -6.34 -9.60 -26.85
N HIS A 170 -5.32 -10.16 -27.45
CA HIS A 170 -3.99 -10.29 -26.83
C HIS A 170 -3.31 -8.93 -26.68
N ALA A 171 -3.44 -8.05 -27.69
CA ALA A 171 -2.93 -6.69 -27.63
C ALA A 171 -3.59 -5.89 -26.48
N PHE A 172 -4.89 -5.99 -26.33
CA PHE A 172 -5.63 -5.36 -25.24
C PHE A 172 -5.19 -5.88 -23.86
N TYR A 173 -5.04 -7.19 -23.73
CA TYR A 173 -4.55 -7.82 -22.48
C TYR A 173 -3.15 -7.29 -22.12
N LEU A 174 -2.20 -7.34 -23.05
CA LEU A 174 -0.83 -6.86 -22.82
C LEU A 174 -0.80 -5.35 -22.52
N GLY A 175 -1.57 -4.55 -23.25
CA GLY A 175 -1.67 -3.10 -23.00
C GLY A 175 -2.15 -2.80 -21.57
N LYS A 176 -3.17 -3.50 -21.09
CA LYS A 176 -3.67 -3.40 -19.71
C LYS A 176 -2.59 -3.79 -18.69
N GLU A 177 -1.91 -4.91 -18.91
CA GLU A 177 -0.88 -5.39 -17.98
C GLU A 177 0.37 -4.49 -17.98
N LEU A 178 0.81 -3.99 -19.15
CA LEU A 178 1.92 -3.04 -19.26
C LEU A 178 1.60 -1.70 -18.57
N ALA A 179 0.38 -1.18 -18.73
CA ALA A 179 -0.06 0.03 -18.04
C ALA A 179 -0.05 -0.15 -16.53
N LYS A 180 -0.53 -1.30 -16.03
CA LYS A 180 -0.48 -1.66 -14.60
C LYS A 180 0.96 -1.81 -14.10
N ALA A 181 1.85 -2.43 -14.87
CA ALA A 181 3.27 -2.55 -14.56
C ALA A 181 3.95 -1.18 -14.45
N LYS A 182 3.66 -0.27 -15.38
CA LYS A 182 4.16 1.11 -15.34
C LYS A 182 3.67 1.87 -14.11
N LEU A 183 2.39 1.73 -13.77
CA LEU A 183 1.81 2.32 -12.57
C LEU A 183 2.50 1.78 -11.30
N ALA A 184 2.74 0.47 -11.24
CA ALA A 184 3.42 -0.15 -10.11
C ALA A 184 4.83 0.43 -9.90
N ILE A 185 5.63 0.57 -10.96
CA ILE A 185 6.97 1.21 -10.88
C ILE A 185 6.84 2.66 -10.38
N THR A 186 5.91 3.43 -10.96
CA THR A 186 5.72 4.84 -10.61
C THR A 186 5.39 5.04 -9.13
N LEU A 187 4.61 4.14 -8.56
CA LEU A 187 4.15 4.23 -7.17
C LEU A 187 5.03 3.45 -6.18
N GLY A 188 6.03 2.71 -6.64
CA GLY A 188 6.83 1.83 -5.76
C GLY A 188 6.02 0.67 -5.21
N LYS A 189 5.35 -0.07 -6.12
CA LYS A 189 4.52 -1.23 -5.80
C LYS A 189 5.07 -2.50 -6.44
N THR A 190 4.79 -3.63 -5.83
CA THR A 190 5.01 -4.95 -6.43
C THR A 190 3.99 -5.17 -7.56
N TYR A 191 4.49 -5.39 -8.76
CA TYR A 191 3.66 -5.81 -9.89
C TYR A 191 3.52 -7.34 -9.89
N ARG A 192 2.30 -7.80 -10.09
CA ARG A 192 1.99 -9.21 -10.37
C ARG A 192 1.07 -9.28 -11.58
N GLN A 193 1.49 -10.06 -12.58
CA GLN A 193 0.67 -10.28 -13.77
C GLN A 193 -0.65 -10.94 -13.37
N GLU A 194 -1.76 -10.41 -13.90
CA GLU A 194 -3.15 -10.82 -13.59
C GLU A 194 -3.59 -10.58 -12.14
N GLY A 195 -2.71 -10.14 -11.24
CA GLY A 195 -3.05 -9.74 -9.88
C GLY A 195 -3.40 -8.26 -9.78
N SER A 196 -4.17 -7.88 -8.78
CA SER A 196 -4.44 -6.48 -8.45
C SER A 196 -3.22 -5.86 -7.75
N LEU A 197 -3.06 -4.53 -7.86
CA LEU A 197 -2.12 -3.81 -7.02
C LEU A 197 -2.65 -3.74 -5.59
N ASN A 198 -1.76 -3.88 -4.61
CA ASN A 198 -2.11 -3.71 -3.20
C ASN A 198 -2.31 -2.22 -2.88
N TRP A 199 -3.45 -1.86 -2.34
CA TRP A 199 -3.80 -0.50 -1.91
C TRP A 199 -4.01 -0.42 -0.38
N GLY A 200 -3.45 -1.35 0.38
CA GLY A 200 -3.65 -1.42 1.82
C GLY A 200 -5.15 -1.57 2.16
N TYR A 201 -5.65 -0.74 3.06
CA TYR A 201 -7.08 -0.75 3.46
C TYR A 201 -8.06 -0.38 2.32
N LEU A 202 -7.56 0.17 1.21
CA LEU A 202 -8.36 0.49 0.02
C LEU A 202 -8.50 -0.71 -0.94
N THR A 203 -7.73 -1.78 -0.75
CA THR A 203 -7.83 -2.97 -1.60
C THR A 203 -9.20 -3.62 -1.42
N PRO A 204 -9.99 -3.83 -2.51
CA PRO A 204 -11.28 -4.49 -2.41
C PRO A 204 -11.14 -5.91 -1.83
N PRO A 205 -12.08 -6.36 -0.95
CA PRO A 205 -12.02 -7.69 -0.35
C PRO A 205 -12.02 -8.85 -1.35
N ASP A 206 -12.66 -8.66 -2.49
CA ASP A 206 -12.74 -9.69 -3.54
C ASP A 206 -11.42 -9.87 -4.28
N ASP A 207 -10.61 -8.83 -4.40
CA ASP A 207 -9.27 -8.88 -4.99
C ASP A 207 -8.28 -9.65 -4.09
N VAL A 208 -8.41 -9.50 -2.78
CA VAL A 208 -7.59 -10.24 -1.80
C VAL A 208 -7.88 -11.75 -1.85
N LYS A 209 -9.15 -12.14 -2.00
CA LYS A 209 -9.56 -13.55 -2.10
C LYS A 209 -9.09 -14.21 -3.40
N SER A 210 -9.05 -13.47 -4.52
CA SER A 210 -8.65 -14.02 -5.82
C SER A 210 -7.17 -14.42 -5.82
N ASP A 211 -6.30 -13.69 -5.15
CA ASP A 211 -4.87 -13.99 -5.07
C ASP A 211 -4.60 -15.22 -4.18
N HIS A 212 -5.28 -15.36 -3.06
CA HIS A 212 -5.16 -16.53 -2.19
C HIS A 212 -5.64 -17.82 -2.87
N VAL A 213 -6.80 -17.79 -3.55
CA VAL A 213 -7.35 -18.94 -4.27
C VAL A 213 -6.44 -19.37 -5.43
N ARG A 214 -5.84 -18.42 -6.16
CA ARG A 214 -4.93 -18.73 -7.28
C ARG A 214 -3.59 -19.30 -6.81
N LEU A 215 -3.05 -18.84 -5.68
CA LEU A 215 -1.82 -19.37 -5.10
C LEU A 215 -2.03 -20.81 -4.59
N THR A 216 -3.14 -21.08 -3.91
CA THR A 216 -3.51 -22.43 -3.43
C THR A 216 -3.72 -23.41 -4.59
N GLN A 217 -4.43 -23.01 -5.65
CA GLN A 217 -4.63 -23.85 -6.83
C GLN A 217 -3.35 -24.12 -7.63
N ARG A 218 -2.35 -23.22 -7.58
CA ARG A 218 -1.04 -23.44 -8.20
C ARG A 218 -0.18 -24.42 -7.40
N SER A 219 -0.17 -24.32 -6.07
CA SER A 219 0.53 -25.30 -5.21
C SER A 219 -0.07 -26.70 -5.33
N GLU A 220 -1.40 -26.84 -5.29
CA GLU A 220 -2.09 -28.11 -5.48
C GLU A 220 -1.87 -28.75 -6.86
N ARG A 221 -1.75 -27.92 -7.92
CA ARG A 221 -1.41 -28.41 -9.27
C ARG A 221 0.06 -28.82 -9.41
N ALA A 222 0.97 -28.16 -8.69
CA ALA A 222 2.38 -28.53 -8.67
C ALA A 222 2.60 -29.86 -7.93
N GLU A 223 1.91 -30.07 -6.80
CA GLU A 223 1.95 -31.32 -6.03
C GLU A 223 1.35 -32.51 -6.79
N ARG A 224 0.26 -32.30 -7.56
CA ARG A 224 -0.35 -33.37 -8.38
C ARG A 224 0.47 -33.75 -9.63
N ARG A 225 1.47 -32.97 -10.02
CA ARG A 225 2.38 -33.27 -11.15
C ARG A 225 3.71 -33.91 -10.73
N SER A 226 3.99 -33.93 -9.44
CA SER A 226 5.21 -34.50 -8.85
C SER A 226 4.98 -35.82 -8.11
N GLY A 227 3.76 -36.34 -8.08
CA GLY A 227 3.41 -37.69 -7.64
C GLY A 227 2.83 -38.52 -8.82
#